data_3fa5ac4095ae809c53e4881d416b8e5c
#
_entry.id   3fa5ac4095ae809c53e4881d416b8e5c
#
_cell.length_a   1.000
_cell.length_b   1.000
_cell.length_c   1.000
_cell.angle_alpha   90.00
_cell.angle_beta   90.00
_cell.angle_gamma   90.00
#
_symmetry.space_group_name_H-M   'P 1'
#
loop_
_entity.id
_entity.type
_entity.pdbx_description
1 polymer ?
#
loop_
_entity_poly.entity_id
_entity_poly.type
_entity_poly.pdbx_seq_one_letter_code
_entity_poly.pdbx_strand_id
1 'polypeptide(L)'
;EISACLVGSEMCIRDSMYPATCRPEDVMQCTLDENYDNYYFTDCLLRGEIPAYMERFYEEKGLHIAVTEKNRKILREGIADWVGYSYYQSSIDSADKENMEQTNSNLITAVKNPYLESSEWGWQKDPIGLRYSLNQMYDRYHKPIFILENGLGAVDKLEADGSIHDPYRIDYLASHIAQLKEAVRDGVDVRGYYMWGIIDLISSGTHEMSKRYGVIYVDQDDYGKGTLRRSKKDSFSWYQKCIRSNGDDLTR
;
A
#
# COMPACT_ATOMS: atom_id res chain seq x y z
N GLU A 1 13.58 -18.57 -7.48
CA GLU A 1 14.25 -17.51 -6.67
C GLU A 1 13.59 -16.14 -6.86
N ILE A 2 13.29 -15.71 -8.08
CA ILE A 2 12.54 -14.49 -8.37
C ILE A 2 11.10 -14.57 -7.86
N SER A 3 10.51 -15.76 -7.87
CA SER A 3 9.14 -15.99 -7.41
C SER A 3 8.98 -15.80 -5.89
N ALA A 4 10.01 -16.05 -5.10
CA ALA A 4 9.97 -15.81 -3.66
C ALA A 4 9.97 -14.31 -3.30
N CYS A 5 10.66 -13.47 -4.07
CA CYS A 5 10.61 -12.02 -3.92
C CYS A 5 9.25 -11.44 -4.36
N LEU A 6 8.65 -11.99 -5.42
CA LEU A 6 7.33 -11.58 -5.91
C LEU A 6 6.21 -11.98 -4.92
N VAL A 7 6.27 -13.18 -4.37
CA VAL A 7 5.31 -13.65 -3.36
C VAL A 7 5.41 -12.81 -2.08
N GLY A 8 6.60 -12.40 -1.68
CA GLY A 8 6.78 -11.48 -0.55
C GLY A 8 6.23 -10.08 -0.83
N SER A 9 6.34 -9.56 -2.06
CA SER A 9 5.85 -8.24 -2.42
C SER A 9 4.33 -8.19 -2.66
N GLU A 10 3.75 -9.22 -3.23
CA GLU A 10 2.30 -9.29 -3.47
C GLU A 10 1.49 -9.49 -2.19
N MET A 11 2.07 -10.09 -1.17
CA MET A 11 1.42 -10.31 0.13
C MET A 11 1.55 -9.11 1.08
N CYS A 12 2.35 -8.13 0.75
CA CYS A 12 2.59 -6.96 1.57
C CYS A 12 1.90 -5.71 1.02
N ILE A 13 0.59 -5.77 0.71
CA ILE A 13 -0.22 -4.56 0.73
C ILE A 13 -0.35 -4.21 2.20
N ARG A 14 0.41 -3.19 2.60
CA ARG A 14 0.41 -2.72 3.97
C ARG A 14 -0.40 -1.44 4.06
N ASP A 15 -1.66 -1.59 4.34
CA ASP A 15 -2.49 -0.48 4.75
C ASP A 15 -2.16 -0.16 6.22
N SER A 16 -1.85 1.11 6.53
CA SER A 16 -1.65 1.54 7.90
C SER A 16 -2.94 1.41 8.70
N MET A 17 -2.84 0.96 9.95
CA MET A 17 -3.97 0.91 10.87
C MET A 17 -3.81 1.93 11.98
N TYR A 18 -4.93 2.57 12.34
CA TYR A 18 -5.02 3.44 13.50
C TYR A 18 -6.10 2.94 14.45
N PRO A 19 -5.92 3.05 15.78
CA PRO A 19 -7.03 2.82 16.70
C PRO A 19 -8.13 3.86 16.45
N ALA A 20 -9.39 3.43 16.42
CA ALA A 20 -10.53 4.31 16.20
C ALA A 20 -10.66 5.42 17.26
N THR A 21 -10.25 5.11 18.48
CA THR A 21 -10.20 6.05 19.59
C THR A 21 -8.97 5.80 20.46
N CYS A 22 -8.72 6.67 21.43
CA CYS A 22 -7.68 6.46 22.46
C CYS A 22 -8.11 5.52 23.59
N ARG A 23 -9.24 4.81 23.48
CA ARG A 23 -9.63 3.78 24.44
C ARG A 23 -8.60 2.66 24.42
N PRO A 24 -8.15 2.17 25.60
CA PRO A 24 -7.17 1.09 25.67
C PRO A 24 -7.57 -0.16 24.86
N GLU A 25 -8.87 -0.47 24.81
CA GLU A 25 -9.40 -1.61 24.07
C GLU A 25 -9.21 -1.45 22.56
N ASP A 26 -9.48 -0.25 22.00
CA ASP A 26 -9.27 0.05 20.59
C ASP A 26 -7.78 0.03 20.21
N VAL A 27 -6.93 0.60 21.08
CA VAL A 27 -5.48 0.59 20.88
C VAL A 27 -4.94 -0.83 20.91
N MET A 28 -5.42 -1.67 21.85
CA MET A 28 -4.98 -3.06 21.94
C MET A 28 -5.47 -3.90 20.76
N GLN A 29 -6.74 -3.70 20.34
CA GLN A 29 -7.30 -4.40 19.17
C GLN A 29 -6.49 -4.06 17.91
N CYS A 30 -6.27 -2.78 17.65
CA CYS A 30 -5.48 -2.32 16.50
C CYS A 30 -4.05 -2.93 16.53
N THR A 31 -3.41 -3.00 17.69
CA THR A 31 -2.09 -3.62 17.84
C THR A 31 -2.10 -5.11 17.50
N LEU A 32 -3.14 -5.84 17.90
CA LEU A 32 -3.26 -7.28 17.62
C LEU A 32 -3.51 -7.52 16.12
N ASP A 33 -4.44 -6.78 15.53
CA ASP A 33 -4.78 -6.94 14.11
C ASP A 33 -3.60 -6.49 13.22
N GLU A 34 -2.87 -5.43 13.58
CA GLU A 34 -1.62 -5.06 12.89
C GLU A 34 -0.55 -6.16 12.94
N ASN A 35 -0.42 -6.83 14.10
CA ASN A 35 0.48 -7.97 14.22
C ASN A 35 0.08 -9.12 13.30
N TYR A 36 -1.21 -9.43 13.17
CA TYR A 36 -1.68 -10.54 12.35
C TYR A 36 -1.64 -10.22 10.86
N ASP A 37 -2.08 -9.02 10.47
CA ASP A 37 -2.28 -8.65 9.07
C ASP A 37 -0.98 -8.10 8.43
N ASN A 38 -0.21 -7.31 9.20
CA ASN A 38 0.96 -6.61 8.66
C ASN A 38 2.30 -7.23 9.11
N TYR A 39 2.42 -7.65 10.36
CA TYR A 39 3.73 -8.03 10.89
C TYR A 39 4.03 -9.53 10.85
N TYR A 40 3.06 -10.40 10.79
CA TYR A 40 3.32 -11.84 10.81
C TYR A 40 4.29 -12.28 9.71
N PHE A 41 3.99 -11.93 8.47
CA PHE A 41 4.85 -12.32 7.35
C PHE A 41 6.20 -11.60 7.37
N THR A 42 6.19 -10.32 7.66
CA THR A 42 7.43 -9.52 7.71
C THR A 42 8.32 -9.94 8.87
N ASP A 43 7.78 -10.31 10.03
CA ASP A 43 8.55 -10.88 11.13
C ASP A 43 9.21 -12.22 10.71
N CYS A 44 8.47 -13.11 10.07
CA CYS A 44 9.03 -14.36 9.56
C CYS A 44 10.17 -14.13 8.58
N LEU A 45 10.02 -13.18 7.65
CA LEU A 45 10.99 -12.93 6.57
C LEU A 45 12.19 -12.09 7.02
N LEU A 46 12.00 -11.15 7.96
CA LEU A 46 13.02 -10.16 8.33
C LEU A 46 13.68 -10.44 9.68
N ARG A 47 13.02 -11.23 10.57
CA ARG A 47 13.56 -11.67 11.84
C ARG A 47 13.95 -13.14 11.84
N GLY A 48 13.47 -13.92 10.86
CA GLY A 48 13.78 -15.32 10.70
C GLY A 48 13.12 -16.24 11.74
N GLU A 49 12.01 -15.82 12.31
CA GLU A 49 11.28 -16.58 13.33
C GLU A 49 9.76 -16.39 13.21
N ILE A 50 9.00 -17.36 13.67
CA ILE A 50 7.57 -17.21 13.86
C ILE A 50 7.37 -16.39 15.15
N PRO A 51 6.68 -15.25 15.10
CA PRO A 51 6.53 -14.41 16.28
C PRO A 51 5.62 -15.05 17.33
N ALA A 52 5.95 -14.85 18.62
CA ALA A 52 5.27 -15.49 19.74
C ALA A 52 3.76 -15.14 19.83
N TYR A 53 3.33 -13.96 19.34
CA TYR A 53 1.91 -13.60 19.33
C TYR A 53 1.06 -14.51 18.43
N MET A 54 1.67 -15.23 17.48
CA MET A 54 0.96 -16.20 16.65
C MET A 54 0.56 -17.47 17.40
N GLU A 55 1.23 -17.82 18.49
CA GLU A 55 0.84 -18.97 19.33
C GLU A 55 -0.58 -18.78 19.88
N ARG A 56 -0.86 -17.59 20.42
CA ARG A 56 -2.21 -17.23 20.87
C ARG A 56 -3.24 -17.25 19.74
N PHE A 57 -2.89 -16.68 18.59
CA PHE A 57 -3.78 -16.68 17.41
C PHE A 57 -4.14 -18.12 16.99
N TYR A 58 -3.14 -19.02 16.95
CA TYR A 58 -3.36 -20.42 16.58
C TYR A 58 -4.26 -21.14 17.60
N GLU A 59 -4.05 -20.91 18.89
CA GLU A 59 -4.89 -21.48 19.95
C GLU A 59 -6.34 -21.01 19.82
N GLU A 60 -6.58 -19.70 19.67
CA GLU A 60 -7.91 -19.11 19.54
C GLU A 60 -8.63 -19.58 18.28
N LYS A 61 -7.93 -19.87 17.20
CA LYS A 61 -8.48 -20.42 15.94
C LYS A 61 -8.51 -21.93 15.89
N GLY A 62 -8.05 -22.64 16.91
CA GLY A 62 -7.95 -24.11 16.92
C GLY A 62 -7.00 -24.66 15.86
N LEU A 63 -5.97 -23.90 15.48
CA LEU A 63 -5.00 -24.28 14.46
C LEU A 63 -3.79 -24.95 15.11
N HIS A 64 -3.38 -26.09 14.56
CA HIS A 64 -2.18 -26.80 14.97
C HIS A 64 -1.15 -26.77 13.85
N ILE A 65 -0.21 -25.83 13.91
CA ILE A 65 0.86 -25.69 12.92
C ILE A 65 2.12 -26.37 13.44
N ALA A 66 2.51 -27.46 12.79
CA ALA A 66 3.73 -28.19 13.15
C ALA A 66 4.97 -27.45 12.61
N VAL A 67 5.63 -26.69 13.46
CA VAL A 67 6.89 -26.03 13.14
C VAL A 67 8.06 -26.90 13.58
N THR A 68 8.69 -27.56 12.62
CA THR A 68 9.86 -28.43 12.88
C THR A 68 11.15 -27.59 13.03
N GLU A 69 12.20 -28.18 13.62
CA GLU A 69 13.52 -27.52 13.67
C GLU A 69 14.09 -27.23 12.27
N LYS A 70 13.76 -28.06 11.30
CA LYS A 70 14.10 -27.79 9.89
C LYS A 70 13.44 -26.51 9.39
N ASN A 71 12.17 -26.27 9.70
CA ASN A 71 11.46 -25.04 9.31
C ASN A 71 12.09 -23.81 10.01
N ARG A 72 12.38 -23.91 11.31
CA ARG A 72 13.04 -22.83 12.05
C ARG A 72 14.43 -22.50 11.49
N LYS A 73 15.18 -23.51 11.09
CA LYS A 73 16.48 -23.32 10.44
C LYS A 73 16.33 -22.57 9.10
N ILE A 74 15.36 -22.96 8.26
CA ILE A 74 15.10 -22.29 6.98
C ILE A 74 14.76 -20.82 7.19
N LEU A 75 13.91 -20.49 8.17
CA LEU A 75 13.56 -19.11 8.48
C LEU A 75 14.80 -18.31 8.89
N ARG A 76 15.62 -18.82 9.81
CA ARG A 76 16.84 -18.15 10.28
C ARG A 76 17.89 -17.94 9.18
N GLU A 77 18.00 -18.85 8.23
CA GLU A 77 18.95 -18.77 7.12
C GLU A 77 18.41 -17.98 5.92
N GLY A 78 17.09 -17.77 5.86
CA GLY A 78 16.40 -17.09 4.77
C GLY A 78 16.02 -15.63 5.06
N ILE A 79 16.67 -14.97 6.01
CA ILE A 79 16.39 -13.57 6.36
C ILE A 79 16.64 -12.67 5.15
N ALA A 80 15.64 -11.84 4.79
CA ALA A 80 15.74 -10.90 3.69
C ALA A 80 16.61 -9.69 4.04
N ASP A 81 17.31 -9.15 3.03
CA ASP A 81 18.21 -8.00 3.18
C ASP A 81 17.48 -6.65 3.16
N TRP A 82 16.29 -6.59 2.59
CA TRP A 82 15.46 -5.40 2.46
C TRP A 82 13.97 -5.78 2.49
N VAL A 83 13.12 -4.80 2.68
CA VAL A 83 11.67 -4.95 2.64
C VAL A 83 11.06 -4.10 1.54
N GLY A 84 10.14 -4.69 0.79
CA GLY A 84 9.33 -3.96 -0.18
C GLY A 84 7.85 -4.20 0.10
N TYR A 85 7.06 -3.13 0.02
CA TYR A 85 5.62 -3.25 0.19
C TYR A 85 4.86 -2.23 -0.65
N SER A 86 3.58 -2.53 -0.87
CA SER A 86 2.63 -1.67 -1.56
C SER A 86 1.85 -0.86 -0.52
N TYR A 87 1.63 0.42 -0.76
CA TYR A 87 0.83 1.29 0.09
C TYR A 87 -0.22 2.02 -0.73
N TYR A 88 -1.48 1.94 -0.34
CA TYR A 88 -2.56 2.62 -1.04
C TYR A 88 -3.44 3.48 -0.14
N GLN A 89 -3.67 3.08 1.09
CA GLN A 89 -4.60 3.71 2.01
C GLN A 89 -4.24 3.45 3.48
N SER A 90 -5.06 3.93 4.39
CA SER A 90 -5.09 3.53 5.78
C SER A 90 -6.50 3.13 6.19
N SER A 91 -6.61 2.44 7.30
CA SER A 91 -7.88 2.07 7.93
C SER A 91 -7.85 2.40 9.41
N ILE A 92 -9.00 2.35 10.06
CA ILE A 92 -9.07 2.37 11.52
C ILE A 92 -9.57 1.02 12.01
N ASP A 93 -9.18 0.66 13.22
CA ASP A 93 -9.62 -0.56 13.88
C ASP A 93 -10.15 -0.27 15.28
N SER A 94 -11.09 -1.08 15.73
CA SER A 94 -11.79 -0.91 17.01
C SER A 94 -12.19 -2.25 17.58
N ALA A 95 -12.25 -2.33 18.89
CA ALA A 95 -12.88 -3.45 19.60
C ALA A 95 -14.37 -3.60 19.28
N ASP A 96 -15.02 -2.57 18.72
CA ASP A 96 -16.45 -2.54 18.34
C ASP A 96 -16.62 -2.20 16.84
N LYS A 97 -15.74 -2.71 15.99
CA LYS A 97 -15.71 -2.38 14.56
C LYS A 97 -16.99 -2.75 13.78
N GLU A 98 -17.75 -3.72 14.25
CA GLU A 98 -19.01 -4.16 13.60
C GLU A 98 -20.09 -3.07 13.60
N ASN A 99 -20.06 -2.15 14.58
CA ASN A 99 -21.00 -1.05 14.72
C ASN A 99 -20.52 0.26 14.08
N MET A 100 -19.36 0.26 13.41
CA MET A 100 -18.77 1.46 12.80
C MET A 100 -19.06 1.54 11.30
N GLU A 101 -19.05 2.75 10.75
CA GLU A 101 -19.19 2.99 9.31
C GLU A 101 -18.05 2.29 8.55
N GLN A 102 -18.42 1.49 7.57
CA GLN A 102 -17.47 0.72 6.75
C GLN A 102 -17.15 1.46 5.45
N THR A 103 -15.98 1.21 4.91
CA THR A 103 -15.57 1.65 3.57
C THR A 103 -14.96 0.48 2.80
N ASN A 104 -14.85 0.64 1.49
CA ASN A 104 -14.21 -0.36 0.66
C ASN A 104 -12.68 -0.27 0.79
N SER A 105 -12.05 -1.42 0.78
CA SER A 105 -10.61 -1.59 0.67
C SER A 105 -10.30 -2.48 -0.54
N ASN A 106 -9.04 -2.74 -0.82
CA ASN A 106 -8.64 -3.52 -1.99
C ASN A 106 -9.16 -4.97 -1.92
N LEU A 107 -9.03 -5.61 -0.77
CA LEU A 107 -9.35 -7.03 -0.58
C LEU A 107 -10.44 -7.26 0.47
N ILE A 108 -10.63 -6.32 1.40
CA ILE A 108 -11.53 -6.45 2.54
C ILE A 108 -12.28 -5.15 2.78
N THR A 109 -13.38 -5.23 3.52
CA THR A 109 -14.05 -4.05 4.07
C THR A 109 -13.21 -3.51 5.23
N ALA A 110 -13.06 -2.19 5.31
CA ALA A 110 -12.34 -1.52 6.38
C ALA A 110 -13.27 -0.53 7.11
N VAL A 111 -12.95 -0.22 8.34
CA VAL A 111 -13.65 0.85 9.07
C VAL A 111 -13.20 2.20 8.53
N LYS A 112 -14.16 3.05 8.22
CA LYS A 112 -13.91 4.37 7.65
C LYS A 112 -13.30 5.33 8.66
N ASN A 113 -12.19 5.95 8.29
CA ASN A 113 -11.61 7.04 9.07
C ASN A 113 -12.36 8.35 8.74
N PRO A 114 -13.04 8.99 9.71
CA PRO A 114 -13.84 10.18 9.46
C PRO A 114 -13.01 11.43 9.12
N TYR A 115 -11.71 11.37 9.26
CA TYR A 115 -10.77 12.48 8.98
C TYR A 115 -10.13 12.42 7.59
N LEU A 116 -10.43 11.36 6.81
CA LEU A 116 -9.82 11.13 5.50
C LEU A 116 -10.85 11.21 4.38
N GLU A 117 -10.43 11.77 3.26
CA GLU A 117 -11.18 11.69 2.01
C GLU A 117 -10.98 10.33 1.35
N SER A 118 -12.02 9.83 0.69
CA SER A 118 -11.96 8.60 -0.09
C SER A 118 -11.91 8.89 -1.59
N SER A 119 -11.33 7.96 -2.36
CA SER A 119 -11.47 7.90 -3.81
C SER A 119 -12.89 7.47 -4.20
N GLU A 120 -13.19 7.48 -5.50
CA GLU A 120 -14.48 7.01 -6.06
C GLU A 120 -14.77 5.53 -5.74
N TRP A 121 -13.74 4.75 -5.45
CA TRP A 121 -13.82 3.34 -5.01
C TRP A 121 -13.77 3.16 -3.48
N GLY A 122 -13.89 4.24 -2.71
CA GLY A 122 -13.89 4.18 -1.25
C GLY A 122 -12.51 4.10 -0.59
N TRP A 123 -11.42 4.10 -1.35
CA TRP A 123 -10.06 4.03 -0.79
C TRP A 123 -9.67 5.35 -0.16
N GLN A 124 -9.32 5.31 1.09
CA GLN A 124 -8.97 6.49 1.89
C GLN A 124 -7.58 7.01 1.53
N LYS A 125 -7.49 8.26 1.17
CA LYS A 125 -6.23 8.92 0.79
C LYS A 125 -5.49 9.37 2.05
N ASP A 126 -4.39 8.73 2.38
CA ASP A 126 -3.62 9.05 3.57
C ASP A 126 -2.10 9.11 3.31
N PRO A 127 -1.59 10.27 2.88
CA PRO A 127 -0.15 10.45 2.71
C PRO A 127 0.63 10.33 4.02
N ILE A 128 0.07 10.78 5.15
CA ILE A 128 0.71 10.69 6.47
C ILE A 128 0.82 9.23 6.91
N GLY A 129 -0.16 8.40 6.58
CA GLY A 129 -0.12 6.97 6.83
C GLY A 129 1.05 6.27 6.16
N LEU A 130 1.46 6.72 4.96
CA LEU A 130 2.69 6.22 4.33
C LEU A 130 3.93 6.53 5.19
N ARG A 131 4.08 7.77 5.68
CA ARG A 131 5.18 8.13 6.58
C ARG A 131 5.14 7.32 7.87
N TYR A 132 3.96 7.16 8.43
CA TYR A 132 3.75 6.39 9.66
C TYR A 132 4.17 4.92 9.46
N SER A 133 3.71 4.27 8.39
CA SER A 133 4.07 2.88 8.10
C SER A 133 5.56 2.70 7.84
N LEU A 134 6.20 3.66 7.14
CA LEU A 134 7.63 3.65 6.88
C LEU A 134 8.44 3.70 8.19
N ASN A 135 8.08 4.60 9.11
CA ASN A 135 8.72 4.69 10.42
C ASN A 135 8.54 3.40 11.23
N GLN A 136 7.31 2.86 11.31
CA GLN A 136 7.05 1.61 12.03
C GLN A 136 7.87 0.43 11.48
N MET A 137 7.92 0.28 10.15
CA MET A 137 8.68 -0.80 9.51
C MET A 137 10.17 -0.67 9.75
N TYR A 138 10.68 0.56 9.65
CA TYR A 138 12.10 0.80 9.86
C TYR A 138 12.52 0.61 11.32
N ASP A 139 11.75 1.13 12.26
CA ASP A 139 12.01 0.95 13.71
C ASP A 139 11.97 -0.53 14.12
N ARG A 140 11.12 -1.33 13.46
CA ARG A 140 10.98 -2.75 13.78
C ARG A 140 12.11 -3.61 13.22
N TYR A 141 12.62 -3.29 12.02
CA TYR A 141 13.53 -4.20 11.29
C TYR A 141 14.90 -3.61 10.98
N HIS A 142 15.06 -2.30 10.96
CA HIS A 142 16.29 -1.59 10.54
C HIS A 142 16.84 -2.10 9.20
N LYS A 143 15.95 -2.38 8.24
CA LYS A 143 16.29 -2.83 6.89
C LYS A 143 15.93 -1.75 5.87
N PRO A 144 16.67 -1.66 4.75
CA PRO A 144 16.30 -0.77 3.64
C PRO A 144 14.87 -1.05 3.17
N ILE A 145 14.12 0.01 2.83
CA ILE A 145 12.72 -0.08 2.41
C ILE A 145 12.55 0.40 0.98
N PHE A 146 11.72 -0.32 0.22
CA PHE A 146 11.24 0.09 -1.09
C PHE A 146 9.71 0.17 -1.06
N ILE A 147 9.13 1.27 -1.54
CA ILE A 147 7.71 1.32 -1.88
C ILE A 147 7.58 0.76 -3.30
N LEU A 148 7.02 -0.45 -3.41
CA LEU A 148 6.90 -1.18 -4.68
C LEU A 148 5.68 -0.76 -5.47
N GLU A 149 4.64 -0.29 -4.78
CA GLU A 149 3.41 0.20 -5.39
C GLU A 149 2.81 1.32 -4.55
N ASN A 150 2.42 2.39 -5.23
CA ASN A 150 1.55 3.44 -4.70
C ASN A 150 0.84 4.12 -5.88
N GLY A 151 -0.45 4.36 -5.80
CA GLY A 151 -1.19 4.96 -6.91
C GLY A 151 -2.65 5.20 -6.59
N LEU A 152 -3.29 6.02 -7.41
CA LEU A 152 -4.70 6.36 -7.31
C LEU A 152 -5.47 5.81 -8.51
N GLY A 153 -6.43 4.92 -8.26
CA GLY A 153 -7.46 4.58 -9.23
C GLY A 153 -8.47 5.72 -9.33
N ALA A 154 -8.68 6.24 -10.53
CA ALA A 154 -9.61 7.33 -10.79
C ALA A 154 -10.25 7.22 -12.18
N VAL A 155 -11.44 7.81 -12.36
CA VAL A 155 -12.07 7.96 -13.65
C VAL A 155 -11.42 9.15 -14.37
N ASP A 156 -10.76 8.88 -15.49
CA ASP A 156 -10.18 9.92 -16.31
C ASP A 156 -11.18 10.41 -17.36
N LYS A 157 -11.15 11.69 -17.67
CA LYS A 157 -11.94 12.30 -18.74
C LYS A 157 -11.06 12.57 -19.95
N LEU A 158 -11.41 11.98 -21.09
CA LEU A 158 -10.81 12.32 -22.37
C LEU A 158 -11.51 13.59 -22.91
N GLU A 159 -10.77 14.66 -23.08
CA GLU A 159 -11.28 15.92 -23.63
C GLU A 159 -11.42 15.87 -25.15
N ALA A 160 -12.16 16.82 -25.74
CA ALA A 160 -12.44 16.84 -27.18
C ALA A 160 -11.18 16.97 -28.06
N ASP A 161 -10.13 17.58 -27.53
CA ASP A 161 -8.81 17.70 -28.19
C ASP A 161 -7.89 16.48 -27.99
N GLY A 162 -8.35 15.50 -27.22
CA GLY A 162 -7.61 14.29 -26.90
C GLY A 162 -6.68 14.41 -25.70
N SER A 163 -6.70 15.52 -24.99
CA SER A 163 -5.98 15.70 -23.73
C SER A 163 -6.68 15.00 -22.55
N ILE A 164 -5.91 14.67 -21.51
CA ILE A 164 -6.43 14.12 -20.25
C ILE A 164 -5.80 14.92 -19.12
N HIS A 165 -6.64 15.68 -18.43
CA HIS A 165 -6.25 16.48 -17.30
C HIS A 165 -6.53 15.72 -16.00
N ASP A 166 -5.48 15.26 -15.34
CA ASP A 166 -5.57 14.44 -14.12
C ASP A 166 -4.83 15.07 -12.91
N PRO A 167 -5.15 16.33 -12.53
CA PRO A 167 -4.51 17.00 -11.40
C PRO A 167 -4.69 16.25 -10.08
N TYR A 168 -5.81 15.54 -9.90
CA TYR A 168 -6.08 14.70 -8.73
C TYR A 168 -5.03 13.58 -8.55
N ARG A 169 -4.50 13.03 -9.66
CA ARG A 169 -3.43 12.02 -9.62
C ARG A 169 -2.10 12.65 -9.24
N ILE A 170 -1.81 13.83 -9.80
CA ILE A 170 -0.62 14.61 -9.44
C ILE A 170 -0.64 14.92 -7.95
N ASP A 171 -1.76 15.42 -7.42
CA ASP A 171 -1.89 15.77 -6.00
C ASP A 171 -1.71 14.56 -5.08
N TYR A 172 -2.30 13.42 -5.45
CA TYR A 172 -2.13 12.18 -4.70
C TYR A 172 -0.66 11.75 -4.65
N LEU A 173 0.01 11.65 -5.80
CA LEU A 173 1.40 11.22 -5.88
C LEU A 173 2.33 12.24 -5.18
N ALA A 174 2.14 13.53 -5.42
CA ALA A 174 2.95 14.59 -4.81
C ALA A 174 2.86 14.58 -3.29
N SER A 175 1.64 14.43 -2.73
CA SER A 175 1.44 14.39 -1.28
C SER A 175 2.09 13.14 -0.64
N HIS A 176 1.99 11.97 -1.29
CA HIS A 176 2.63 10.75 -0.79
C HIS A 176 4.16 10.82 -0.88
N ILE A 177 4.71 11.31 -2.00
CA ILE A 177 6.16 11.48 -2.14
C ILE A 177 6.69 12.52 -1.15
N ALA A 178 5.95 13.59 -0.88
CA ALA A 178 6.31 14.56 0.16
C ALA A 178 6.43 13.91 1.54
N GLN A 179 5.49 13.04 1.92
CA GLN A 179 5.54 12.32 3.19
C GLN A 179 6.62 11.24 3.23
N LEU A 180 6.92 10.62 2.10
CA LEU A 180 8.09 9.73 1.99
C LEU A 180 9.39 10.49 2.23
N LYS A 181 9.54 11.71 1.69
CA LYS A 181 10.70 12.58 1.99
C LYS A 181 10.80 12.92 3.48
N GLU A 182 9.68 13.16 4.14
CA GLU A 182 9.66 13.37 5.58
C GLU A 182 10.09 12.11 6.36
N ALA A 183 9.67 10.91 5.92
CA ALA A 183 10.15 9.66 6.50
C ALA A 183 11.69 9.51 6.39
N VAL A 184 12.27 9.87 5.23
CA VAL A 184 13.74 9.90 5.07
C VAL A 184 14.37 10.89 6.05
N ARG A 185 13.76 12.05 6.31
CA ARG A 185 14.24 13.01 7.33
C ARG A 185 14.10 12.48 8.75
N ASP A 186 13.09 11.63 9.02
CA ASP A 186 12.95 10.91 10.28
C ASP A 186 14.06 9.87 10.50
N GLY A 187 14.85 9.54 9.46
CA GLY A 187 15.95 8.58 9.51
C GLY A 187 15.66 7.24 8.87
N VAL A 188 14.53 7.09 8.18
CA VAL A 188 14.17 5.84 7.47
C VAL A 188 15.02 5.67 6.23
N ASP A 189 15.64 4.48 6.05
CA ASP A 189 16.42 4.13 4.87
C ASP A 189 15.52 3.71 3.70
N VAL A 190 14.86 4.68 3.05
CA VAL A 190 14.06 4.45 1.85
C VAL A 190 14.96 4.47 0.62
N ARG A 191 14.95 3.39 -0.16
CA ARG A 191 15.81 3.19 -1.33
C ARG A 191 15.10 3.36 -2.67
N GLY A 192 13.78 3.29 -2.69
CA GLY A 192 13.03 3.44 -3.94
C GLY A 192 11.55 3.63 -3.72
N TYR A 193 10.94 4.27 -4.73
CA TYR A 193 9.50 4.46 -4.83
C TYR A 193 9.04 4.18 -6.25
N TYR A 194 8.05 3.32 -6.39
CA TYR A 194 7.46 2.95 -7.66
C TYR A 194 5.96 3.23 -7.63
N MET A 195 5.48 3.98 -8.61
CA MET A 195 4.05 4.14 -8.77
C MET A 195 3.43 2.90 -9.41
N TRP A 196 2.21 2.57 -8.97
CA TRP A 196 1.43 1.51 -9.59
C TRP A 196 0.87 1.91 -10.94
N GLY A 197 1.15 1.08 -11.96
CA GLY A 197 0.53 1.20 -13.27
C GLY A 197 0.99 2.44 -14.05
N ILE A 198 2.22 2.47 -14.59
CA ILE A 198 2.68 3.57 -15.45
C ILE A 198 1.79 3.79 -16.69
N ILE A 199 1.21 2.71 -17.20
CA ILE A 199 0.23 2.70 -18.29
C ILE A 199 -1.09 2.20 -17.71
N ASP A 200 -2.22 2.76 -18.14
CA ASP A 200 -3.53 2.26 -17.72
C ASP A 200 -3.66 0.76 -17.95
N LEU A 201 -4.16 0.08 -16.97
CA LEU A 201 -4.34 -1.38 -16.96
C LEU A 201 -5.70 -1.72 -16.35
N ILE A 202 -6.16 -2.93 -16.59
CA ILE A 202 -7.37 -3.44 -15.94
C ILE A 202 -7.08 -3.59 -14.44
N SER A 203 -7.93 -2.97 -13.62
CA SER A 203 -7.81 -3.06 -12.15
C SER A 203 -7.87 -4.51 -11.68
N SER A 204 -6.89 -4.94 -10.91
CA SER A 204 -6.83 -6.31 -10.39
C SER A 204 -7.98 -6.62 -9.42
N GLY A 205 -8.39 -5.65 -8.58
CA GLY A 205 -9.43 -5.86 -7.58
C GLY A 205 -10.86 -5.77 -8.12
N THR A 206 -11.12 -4.88 -9.11
CA THR A 206 -12.48 -4.61 -9.61
C THR A 206 -12.72 -5.09 -11.05
N HIS A 207 -11.67 -5.52 -11.76
CA HIS A 207 -11.69 -5.98 -13.16
C HIS A 207 -12.21 -4.90 -14.14
N GLU A 208 -12.02 -3.61 -13.80
CA GLU A 208 -12.46 -2.46 -14.58
C GLU A 208 -11.27 -1.75 -15.23
N MET A 209 -11.43 -1.36 -16.49
CA MET A 209 -10.49 -0.47 -17.18
C MET A 209 -10.74 0.99 -16.84
N SER A 210 -11.98 1.35 -16.50
CA SER A 210 -12.38 2.70 -16.07
C SER A 210 -11.70 3.14 -14.78
N LYS A 211 -11.28 2.21 -13.90
CA LYS A 211 -10.45 2.48 -12.73
C LYS A 211 -8.98 2.65 -13.16
N ARG A 212 -8.65 3.84 -13.64
CA ARG A 212 -7.36 4.14 -14.26
C ARG A 212 -6.32 4.57 -13.25
N TYR A 213 -5.14 3.98 -13.35
CA TYR A 213 -4.00 4.28 -12.46
C TYR A 213 -2.87 5.01 -13.18
N GLY A 214 -2.73 4.78 -14.48
CA GLY A 214 -1.56 5.18 -15.25
C GLY A 214 -1.42 6.68 -15.47
N VAL A 215 -0.22 7.10 -15.79
CA VAL A 215 0.10 8.42 -16.36
C VAL A 215 0.02 8.41 -17.90
N ILE A 216 -0.18 7.23 -18.47
CA ILE A 216 -0.44 7.00 -19.90
C ILE A 216 -1.82 6.38 -20.03
N TYR A 217 -2.70 7.11 -20.68
CA TYR A 217 -4.06 6.67 -21.01
C TYR A 217 -4.04 5.58 -22.08
N VAL A 218 -4.92 4.60 -21.93
CA VAL A 218 -5.20 3.58 -22.97
C VAL A 218 -6.65 3.70 -23.40
N ASP A 219 -6.87 3.89 -24.69
CA ASP A 219 -8.22 3.96 -25.28
C ASP A 219 -8.87 2.56 -25.29
N GLN A 220 -9.45 2.18 -24.18
CA GLN A 220 -10.20 0.95 -23.96
C GLN A 220 -11.24 1.17 -22.87
N ASP A 221 -12.44 0.62 -23.06
CA ASP A 221 -13.50 0.57 -22.05
C ASP A 221 -13.48 -0.75 -21.24
N ASP A 222 -14.41 -0.88 -20.28
CA ASP A 222 -14.53 -2.06 -19.42
C ASP A 222 -14.98 -3.33 -20.16
N TYR A 223 -15.43 -3.20 -21.41
CA TYR A 223 -15.87 -4.30 -22.27
C TYR A 223 -14.83 -4.67 -23.35
N GLY A 224 -13.64 -4.10 -23.24
CA GLY A 224 -12.55 -4.35 -24.20
C GLY A 224 -12.69 -3.60 -25.52
N LYS A 225 -13.63 -2.65 -25.65
CA LYS A 225 -13.79 -1.82 -26.85
C LYS A 225 -12.87 -0.61 -26.79
N GLY A 226 -12.32 -0.21 -27.93
CA GLY A 226 -11.41 0.90 -28.10
C GLY A 226 -10.32 0.59 -29.12
N THR A 227 -9.44 1.54 -29.35
CA THR A 227 -8.36 1.42 -30.34
C THR A 227 -7.04 0.95 -29.73
N LEU A 228 -6.96 0.86 -28.40
CA LEU A 228 -5.73 0.63 -27.61
C LEU A 228 -4.67 1.72 -27.82
N ARG A 229 -5.04 2.85 -28.43
CA ARG A 229 -4.15 4.02 -28.58
C ARG A 229 -3.73 4.51 -27.20
N ARG A 230 -2.47 4.89 -27.08
CA ARG A 230 -1.88 5.43 -25.85
C ARG A 230 -1.67 6.93 -25.97
N SER A 231 -2.06 7.68 -24.96
CA SER A 231 -1.88 9.12 -24.87
C SER A 231 -1.31 9.50 -23.50
N LYS A 232 -0.39 10.47 -23.48
CA LYS A 232 0.14 10.99 -22.20
C LYS A 232 -0.92 11.81 -21.51
N LYS A 233 -1.05 11.66 -20.19
CA LYS A 233 -1.84 12.52 -19.32
C LYS A 233 -0.95 13.66 -18.79
N ASP A 234 -1.54 14.66 -18.14
CA ASP A 234 -0.76 15.75 -17.52
C ASP A 234 0.21 15.22 -16.47
N SER A 235 -0.20 14.20 -15.72
CA SER A 235 0.62 13.51 -14.75
C SER A 235 1.87 12.86 -15.33
N PHE A 236 1.89 12.54 -16.63
CA PHE A 236 3.10 11.98 -17.27
C PHE A 236 4.28 12.97 -17.23
N SER A 237 4.05 14.21 -17.63
CA SER A 237 5.10 15.24 -17.67
C SER A 237 5.53 15.62 -16.25
N TRP A 238 4.58 15.69 -15.34
CA TRP A 238 4.84 15.94 -13.94
C TRP A 238 5.69 14.82 -13.31
N TYR A 239 5.32 13.54 -13.52
CA TYR A 239 6.05 12.41 -12.95
C TYR A 239 7.46 12.28 -13.55
N GLN A 240 7.62 12.58 -14.85
CA GLN A 240 8.93 12.65 -15.49
C GLN A 240 9.84 13.72 -14.82
N LYS A 241 9.28 14.89 -14.50
CA LYS A 241 9.97 15.96 -13.77
C LYS A 241 10.34 15.50 -12.35
N CYS A 242 9.39 14.88 -11.65
CA CYS A 242 9.60 14.31 -10.32
C CYS A 242 10.76 13.29 -10.33
N ILE A 243 10.79 12.35 -11.28
CA ILE A 243 11.86 11.36 -11.40
C ILE A 243 13.21 12.05 -11.66
N ARG A 244 13.27 13.02 -12.59
CA ARG A 244 14.53 13.73 -12.93
C ARG A 244 15.09 14.52 -11.75
N SER A 245 14.25 15.05 -10.90
CA SER A 245 14.63 15.77 -9.69
C SER A 245 14.84 14.85 -8.47
N ASN A 246 14.71 13.53 -8.64
CA ASN A 246 14.70 12.58 -7.52
C ASN A 246 13.70 12.97 -6.40
N GLY A 247 12.50 13.40 -6.80
CA GLY A 247 11.45 13.81 -5.89
C GLY A 247 11.59 15.22 -5.28
N ASP A 248 12.57 16.02 -5.72
CA ASP A 248 12.76 17.37 -5.18
C ASP A 248 11.77 18.40 -5.75
N ASP A 249 11.42 18.26 -7.02
CA ASP A 249 10.42 19.11 -7.66
C ASP A 249 9.07 18.39 -7.74
N LEU A 250 8.18 18.71 -6.80
CA LEU A 250 6.80 18.23 -6.72
C LEU A 250 5.79 19.29 -7.17
N THR A 251 6.22 20.44 -7.71
CA THR A 251 5.32 21.48 -8.21
C THR A 251 4.51 20.97 -9.41
N ARG A 252 3.31 21.51 -9.63
CA ARG A 252 2.52 21.23 -10.84
C ARG A 252 3.12 21.87 -12.08
#